data_0ac7614771228493c50ddd55d302cc36
#
_entry.id   0ac7614771228493c50ddd55d302cc36
#
_cell.length_a   1.000
_cell.length_b   1.000
_cell.length_c   1.000
_cell.angle_alpha   90.00
_cell.angle_beta   90.00
_cell.angle_gamma   90.00
#
_symmetry.space_group_name_H-M   'P 1'
#
loop_
_entity.id
_entity.type
_entity.pdbx_description
1 polymer ?
#
loop_
_entity_poly.entity_id
_entity_poly.type
_entity_poly.pdbx_seq_one_letter_code
_entity_poly.pdbx_strand_id
1 'polypeptide(L)'
;MLGNTANGLFWTYRFLERAENMSRLIETGQRIALTRLSSSDEQWLYVMQTSAVSEEYKKKYSIVEKEAAVDWMLRHPENKSSILSSITSARQNAKMVRHALTTDVWEAINGSFLDIQKLLKNKTREGDLPLILRTIKQSAALVRGATYGTMLRNEEYDFCRLGTFIERADNTARILDVKYYVLLPSAKAVGTSIDNVQWETILRSVSAYGGFRLEYGHEAGPSDIAKFLILDKRMPRSLIYCCDIIKLHLLSLCSAYRNKPPSLLQIIQLQNRFLTHDIDAVFKFGLHDFLQKMISLFGNLSNQIEIDYRFYE
;
A
#
# COMPACT_ATOMS: atom_id res chain seq x y z
N MET A 1 -8.40 25.20 -5.37
CA MET A 1 -9.45 24.14 -5.47
C MET A 1 -10.25 24.08 -4.18
N LEU A 2 -11.52 23.62 -4.21
CA LEU A 2 -12.33 23.40 -3.01
C LEU A 2 -11.79 22.22 -2.20
N GLY A 3 -11.82 22.30 -0.87
CA GLY A 3 -11.35 21.25 0.02
C GLY A 3 -12.03 19.89 -0.23
N ASN A 4 -13.34 19.88 -0.45
CA ASN A 4 -14.10 18.68 -0.81
C ASN A 4 -13.64 18.03 -2.12
N THR A 5 -13.19 18.81 -3.12
CA THR A 5 -12.64 18.26 -4.37
C THR A 5 -11.27 17.62 -4.10
N ALA A 6 -10.41 18.29 -3.34
CA ALA A 6 -9.12 17.74 -2.91
C ALA A 6 -9.29 16.42 -2.13
N ASN A 7 -10.22 16.40 -1.17
CA ASN A 7 -10.61 15.22 -0.40
C ASN A 7 -11.03 14.06 -1.32
N GLY A 8 -11.97 14.33 -2.22
CA GLY A 8 -12.47 13.30 -3.14
C GLY A 8 -11.38 12.70 -4.02
N LEU A 9 -10.48 13.52 -4.59
CA LEU A 9 -9.34 13.05 -5.38
C LEU A 9 -8.36 12.24 -4.53
N PHE A 10 -7.92 12.79 -3.40
CA PHE A 10 -6.96 12.16 -2.50
C PHE A 10 -7.44 10.78 -2.03
N TRP A 11 -8.67 10.67 -1.54
CA TRP A 11 -9.22 9.42 -1.05
C TRP A 11 -9.58 8.43 -2.16
N THR A 12 -9.97 8.89 -3.36
CA THR A 12 -10.13 8.02 -4.52
C THR A 12 -8.84 7.22 -4.77
N TYR A 13 -7.70 7.90 -4.82
CA TYR A 13 -6.43 7.26 -5.13
C TYR A 13 -5.86 6.48 -3.94
N ARG A 14 -6.15 6.86 -2.71
CA ARG A 14 -5.85 6.02 -1.54
C ARG A 14 -6.59 4.69 -1.60
N PHE A 15 -7.88 4.71 -1.87
CA PHE A 15 -8.68 3.49 -1.95
C PHE A 15 -8.28 2.58 -3.12
N LEU A 16 -7.93 3.15 -4.28
CA LEU A 16 -7.41 2.38 -5.43
C LEU A 16 -6.10 1.67 -5.09
N GLU A 17 -5.15 2.38 -4.49
CA GLU A 17 -3.87 1.79 -4.06
C GLU A 17 -4.08 0.75 -2.95
N ARG A 18 -5.00 0.99 -2.01
CA ARG A 18 -5.38 0.03 -0.96
C ARG A 18 -5.94 -1.27 -1.53
N ALA A 19 -6.85 -1.20 -2.49
CA ALA A 19 -7.39 -2.38 -3.16
C ALA A 19 -6.30 -3.21 -3.85
N GLU A 20 -5.37 -2.55 -4.54
CA GLU A 20 -4.21 -3.21 -5.14
C GLU A 20 -3.30 -3.84 -4.09
N ASN A 21 -2.98 -3.12 -3.03
CA ASN A 21 -2.12 -3.61 -1.94
C ASN A 21 -2.74 -4.81 -1.23
N MET A 22 -4.05 -4.79 -0.97
CA MET A 22 -4.77 -5.92 -0.39
C MET A 22 -4.70 -7.15 -1.32
N SER A 23 -4.84 -6.98 -2.64
CA SER A 23 -4.70 -8.08 -3.60
C SER A 23 -3.30 -8.72 -3.58
N ARG A 24 -2.25 -7.90 -3.39
CA ARG A 24 -0.86 -8.36 -3.26
C ARG A 24 -0.63 -9.11 -1.96
N LEU A 25 -1.22 -8.65 -0.86
CA LEU A 25 -1.13 -9.33 0.43
C LEU A 25 -1.80 -10.70 0.41
N ILE A 26 -2.98 -10.83 -0.23
CA ILE A 26 -3.65 -12.12 -0.41
C ILE A 26 -2.77 -13.07 -1.25
N GLU A 27 -2.19 -12.59 -2.37
CA GLU A 27 -1.28 -13.39 -3.19
C GLU A 27 -0.04 -13.83 -2.40
N THR A 28 0.48 -12.96 -1.55
CA THR A 28 1.60 -13.25 -0.66
C THR A 28 1.24 -14.32 0.36
N GLY A 29 0.08 -14.21 1.01
CA GLY A 29 -0.42 -15.23 1.93
C GLY A 29 -0.54 -16.61 1.27
N GLN A 30 -1.07 -16.67 0.03
CA GLN A 30 -1.12 -17.92 -0.72
C GLN A 30 0.28 -18.52 -0.99
N ARG A 31 1.27 -17.69 -1.33
CA ARG A 31 2.64 -18.15 -1.57
C ARG A 31 3.31 -18.68 -0.31
N ILE A 32 3.12 -17.97 0.82
CA ILE A 32 3.64 -18.41 2.13
C ILE A 32 3.01 -19.75 2.52
N ALA A 33 1.70 -19.92 2.32
CA ALA A 33 1.01 -21.16 2.62
C ALA A 33 1.58 -22.38 1.86
N LEU A 34 2.12 -22.18 0.68
CA LEU A 34 2.80 -23.26 -0.08
C LEU A 34 4.13 -23.68 0.53
N THR A 35 4.76 -22.85 1.37
CA THR A 35 6.04 -23.18 2.02
C THR A 35 5.88 -24.09 3.25
N ARG A 36 4.66 -24.27 3.76
CA ARG A 36 4.30 -25.11 4.92
C ARG A 36 5.12 -24.86 6.19
N LEU A 37 5.56 -23.61 6.40
CA LEU A 37 6.48 -23.25 7.49
C LEU A 37 5.78 -22.90 8.81
N SER A 38 4.49 -22.60 8.76
CA SER A 38 3.63 -22.32 9.92
C SER A 38 2.23 -22.91 9.67
N SER A 39 1.39 -22.94 10.68
CA SER A 39 0.00 -23.36 10.49
C SER A 39 -0.71 -22.38 9.55
N SER A 40 -1.69 -22.87 8.77
CA SER A 40 -2.47 -22.06 7.84
C SER A 40 -3.14 -20.88 8.55
N ASP A 41 -3.62 -21.11 9.76
CA ASP A 41 -4.38 -20.14 10.55
C ASP A 41 -3.50 -18.97 11.03
N GLU A 42 -2.29 -19.27 11.51
CA GLU A 42 -1.31 -18.26 11.89
C GLU A 42 -0.93 -17.38 10.69
N GLN A 43 -0.68 -18.00 9.53
CA GLN A 43 -0.31 -17.27 8.32
C GLN A 43 -1.37 -16.24 7.90
N TRP A 44 -2.65 -16.66 7.86
CA TRP A 44 -3.72 -15.75 7.47
C TRP A 44 -4.00 -14.68 8.51
N LEU A 45 -3.84 -15.00 9.80
CA LEU A 45 -3.89 -14.00 10.86
C LEU A 45 -2.86 -12.89 10.61
N TYR A 46 -1.65 -13.26 10.25
CA TYR A 46 -0.59 -12.30 9.99
C TYR A 46 -0.83 -11.44 8.74
N VAL A 47 -1.32 -12.05 7.66
CA VAL A 47 -1.72 -11.29 6.47
C VAL A 47 -2.78 -10.25 6.81
N MET A 48 -3.75 -10.59 7.67
CA MET A 48 -4.77 -9.66 8.16
C MET A 48 -4.20 -8.59 9.10
N GLN A 49 -3.24 -8.94 9.96
CA GLN A 49 -2.56 -7.97 10.83
C GLN A 49 -1.79 -6.93 10.02
N THR A 50 -1.07 -7.36 8.97
CA THR A 50 -0.37 -6.48 8.04
C THR A 50 -1.29 -5.45 7.41
N SER A 51 -2.47 -5.88 6.99
CA SER A 51 -3.48 -5.01 6.40
C SER A 51 -4.31 -4.24 7.44
N ALA A 52 -4.02 -4.40 8.74
CA ALA A 52 -4.75 -3.79 9.86
C ALA A 52 -6.25 -4.10 9.86
N VAL A 53 -6.63 -5.34 9.49
CA VAL A 53 -8.05 -5.78 9.45
C VAL A 53 -8.33 -7.00 10.35
N SER A 54 -7.34 -7.41 11.14
CA SER A 54 -7.44 -8.58 12.02
C SER A 54 -8.36 -8.35 13.21
N GLU A 55 -8.39 -7.16 13.78
CA GLU A 55 -9.16 -6.88 14.99
C GLU A 55 -10.68 -6.93 14.72
N GLU A 56 -11.13 -6.37 13.60
CA GLU A 56 -12.53 -6.48 13.18
C GLU A 56 -12.92 -7.91 12.82
N TYR A 57 -12.00 -8.66 12.20
CA TYR A 57 -12.19 -10.07 11.91
C TYR A 57 -12.42 -10.88 13.20
N LYS A 58 -11.55 -10.71 14.22
CA LYS A 58 -11.65 -11.42 15.51
C LYS A 58 -12.93 -11.11 16.28
N LYS A 59 -13.53 -9.94 16.08
CA LYS A 59 -14.84 -9.62 16.70
C LYS A 59 -15.97 -10.49 16.15
N LYS A 60 -15.81 -11.01 14.93
CA LYS A 60 -16.84 -11.78 14.22
C LYS A 60 -16.55 -13.28 14.17
N TYR A 61 -15.30 -13.65 14.07
CA TYR A 61 -14.86 -15.03 13.93
C TYR A 61 -13.93 -15.43 15.06
N SER A 62 -14.22 -16.53 15.74
CA SER A 62 -13.39 -17.06 16.83
C SER A 62 -12.15 -17.81 16.35
N ILE A 63 -12.18 -18.29 15.10
CA ILE A 63 -11.10 -19.06 14.47
C ILE A 63 -10.72 -18.41 13.14
N VAL A 64 -9.43 -18.48 12.81
CA VAL A 64 -8.93 -17.99 11.54
C VAL A 64 -8.89 -19.16 10.55
N GLU A 65 -9.77 -19.13 9.56
CA GLU A 65 -9.77 -20.09 8.44
C GLU A 65 -9.38 -19.37 7.16
N LYS A 66 -8.63 -20.02 6.28
CA LYS A 66 -8.15 -19.47 5.00
C LYS A 66 -9.28 -18.86 4.18
N GLU A 67 -10.35 -19.63 3.98
CA GLU A 67 -11.49 -19.21 3.15
C GLU A 67 -12.22 -18.00 3.73
N ALA A 68 -12.38 -17.96 5.06
CA ALA A 68 -13.02 -16.85 5.77
C ALA A 68 -12.10 -15.60 5.74
N ALA A 69 -10.80 -15.76 5.96
CA ALA A 69 -9.83 -14.67 5.90
C ALA A 69 -9.74 -14.06 4.48
N VAL A 70 -9.70 -14.90 3.44
CA VAL A 70 -9.69 -14.45 2.04
C VAL A 70 -11.01 -13.74 1.69
N ASP A 71 -12.17 -14.26 2.05
CA ASP A 71 -13.47 -13.62 1.81
C ASP A 71 -13.57 -12.28 2.56
N TRP A 72 -13.07 -12.22 3.81
CA TRP A 72 -12.99 -11.00 4.60
C TRP A 72 -12.20 -9.89 3.90
N MET A 73 -11.04 -10.22 3.38
CA MET A 73 -10.15 -9.28 2.69
C MET A 73 -10.67 -8.91 1.29
N LEU A 74 -11.33 -9.82 0.59
CA LEU A 74 -11.84 -9.58 -0.76
C LEU A 74 -13.10 -8.72 -0.77
N ARG A 75 -14.12 -9.06 0.04
CA ARG A 75 -15.46 -8.53 -0.20
C ARG A 75 -16.34 -8.33 1.03
N HIS A 76 -15.91 -8.73 2.24
CA HIS A 76 -16.81 -8.67 3.38
C HIS A 76 -17.21 -7.22 3.70
N PRO A 77 -18.53 -6.89 3.83
CA PRO A 77 -19.00 -5.51 3.93
C PRO A 77 -18.62 -4.82 5.24
N GLU A 78 -18.44 -5.56 6.33
CA GLU A 78 -17.99 -5.02 7.61
C GLU A 78 -16.49 -4.65 7.58
N ASN A 79 -15.72 -5.24 6.68
CA ASN A 79 -14.34 -4.83 6.45
C ASN A 79 -14.29 -3.62 5.51
N LYS A 80 -14.18 -2.41 6.07
CA LYS A 80 -14.10 -1.16 5.31
C LYS A 80 -12.87 -1.08 4.40
N SER A 81 -11.85 -1.88 4.66
CA SER A 81 -10.63 -1.99 3.86
C SER A 81 -10.65 -3.19 2.91
N SER A 82 -11.75 -3.96 2.82
CA SER A 82 -11.86 -5.02 1.80
C SER A 82 -11.71 -4.44 0.40
N ILE A 83 -11.28 -5.28 -0.55
CA ILE A 83 -11.10 -4.83 -1.95
C ILE A 83 -12.40 -4.25 -2.50
N LEU A 84 -13.54 -4.92 -2.29
CA LEU A 84 -14.83 -4.45 -2.77
C LEU A 84 -15.26 -3.15 -2.08
N SER A 85 -15.06 -3.01 -0.77
CA SER A 85 -15.35 -1.76 -0.04
C SER A 85 -14.47 -0.62 -0.54
N SER A 86 -13.16 -0.88 -0.74
CA SER A 86 -12.20 0.11 -1.21
C SER A 86 -12.53 0.59 -2.62
N ILE A 87 -12.77 -0.32 -3.57
CA ILE A 87 -13.09 0.09 -4.95
C ILE A 87 -14.44 0.80 -5.05
N THR A 88 -15.41 0.41 -4.20
CA THR A 88 -16.71 1.09 -4.09
C THR A 88 -16.54 2.52 -3.60
N SER A 89 -15.76 2.72 -2.54
CA SER A 89 -15.45 4.05 -1.98
C SER A 89 -14.67 4.90 -2.99
N ALA A 90 -13.69 4.32 -3.69
CA ALA A 90 -12.96 5.00 -4.76
C ALA A 90 -13.90 5.52 -5.85
N ARG A 91 -14.81 4.68 -6.34
CA ARG A 91 -15.81 5.08 -7.36
C ARG A 91 -16.77 6.14 -6.84
N GLN A 92 -17.24 6.04 -5.60
CA GLN A 92 -18.15 7.04 -5.02
C GLN A 92 -17.46 8.40 -4.92
N ASN A 93 -16.22 8.46 -4.44
CA ASN A 93 -15.44 9.68 -4.38
C ASN A 93 -15.18 10.24 -5.79
N ALA A 94 -14.72 9.41 -6.73
CA ALA A 94 -14.49 9.82 -8.12
C ALA A 94 -15.77 10.39 -8.78
N LYS A 95 -16.96 9.83 -8.47
CA LYS A 95 -18.23 10.35 -8.96
C LYS A 95 -18.52 11.76 -8.46
N MET A 96 -18.23 12.04 -7.19
CA MET A 96 -18.44 13.38 -6.60
C MET A 96 -17.53 14.42 -7.22
N VAL A 97 -16.30 14.05 -7.58
CA VAL A 97 -15.28 14.95 -8.14
C VAL A 97 -15.06 14.74 -9.64
N ARG A 98 -16.06 14.23 -10.35
CA ARG A 98 -15.94 13.88 -11.78
C ARG A 98 -15.50 15.06 -12.66
N HIS A 99 -15.86 16.28 -12.30
CA HIS A 99 -15.48 17.50 -12.99
C HIS A 99 -13.97 17.78 -12.94
N ALA A 100 -13.25 17.18 -11.98
CA ALA A 100 -11.80 17.29 -11.80
C ALA A 100 -11.01 16.09 -12.40
N LEU A 101 -11.72 15.16 -13.04
CA LEU A 101 -11.13 13.98 -13.68
C LEU A 101 -11.33 14.05 -15.20
N THR A 102 -10.37 13.50 -15.95
CA THR A 102 -10.56 13.28 -17.39
C THR A 102 -11.56 12.17 -17.65
N THR A 103 -12.15 12.14 -18.84
CA THR A 103 -13.07 11.08 -19.25
C THR A 103 -12.41 9.71 -19.13
N ASP A 104 -11.17 9.56 -19.60
CA ASP A 104 -10.42 8.30 -19.56
C ASP A 104 -10.20 7.79 -18.13
N VAL A 105 -9.87 8.70 -17.18
CA VAL A 105 -9.71 8.34 -15.76
C VAL A 105 -11.02 7.88 -15.16
N TRP A 106 -12.12 8.62 -15.43
CA TRP A 106 -13.43 8.22 -14.94
C TRP A 106 -13.88 6.86 -15.49
N GLU A 107 -13.72 6.64 -16.78
CA GLU A 107 -14.07 5.37 -17.44
C GLU A 107 -13.24 4.21 -16.88
N ALA A 108 -11.94 4.41 -16.69
CA ALA A 108 -11.07 3.42 -16.07
C ALA A 108 -11.50 3.06 -14.64
N ILE A 109 -11.86 4.05 -13.80
CA ILE A 109 -12.32 3.81 -12.42
C ILE A 109 -13.69 3.10 -12.44
N ASN A 110 -14.63 3.60 -13.23
CA ASN A 110 -15.98 3.05 -13.28
C ASN A 110 -16.01 1.64 -13.87
N GLY A 111 -15.28 1.38 -14.96
CA GLY A 111 -15.13 0.05 -15.54
C GLY A 111 -14.48 -0.93 -14.57
N SER A 112 -13.38 -0.53 -13.92
CA SER A 112 -12.72 -1.33 -12.88
C SER A 112 -13.66 -1.72 -11.74
N PHE A 113 -14.49 -0.77 -11.27
CA PHE A 113 -15.51 -1.07 -10.26
C PHE A 113 -16.51 -2.11 -10.74
N LEU A 114 -17.07 -1.97 -11.95
CA LEU A 114 -18.08 -2.88 -12.48
C LEU A 114 -17.52 -4.30 -12.64
N ASP A 115 -16.31 -4.43 -13.16
CA ASP A 115 -15.64 -5.71 -13.35
C ASP A 115 -15.35 -6.40 -12.01
N ILE A 116 -14.77 -5.68 -11.06
CA ILE A 116 -14.44 -6.23 -9.73
C ILE A 116 -15.72 -6.58 -8.97
N GLN A 117 -16.76 -5.73 -9.02
CA GLN A 117 -18.06 -6.00 -8.39
C GLN A 117 -18.69 -7.28 -8.94
N LYS A 118 -18.63 -7.49 -10.27
CA LYS A 118 -19.14 -8.70 -10.93
C LYS A 118 -18.37 -9.95 -10.45
N LEU A 119 -17.04 -9.88 -10.40
CA LEU A 119 -16.19 -10.98 -9.96
C LEU A 119 -16.39 -11.34 -8.48
N LEU A 120 -16.61 -10.34 -7.63
CA LEU A 120 -16.78 -10.52 -6.18
C LEU A 120 -18.24 -10.61 -5.73
N LYS A 121 -19.19 -10.73 -6.65
CA LYS A 121 -20.63 -10.86 -6.31
C LYS A 121 -20.92 -12.07 -5.44
N ASN A 122 -20.29 -13.19 -5.72
CA ASN A 122 -20.42 -14.44 -4.99
C ASN A 122 -19.14 -14.79 -4.23
N LYS A 123 -19.22 -15.73 -3.29
CA LYS A 123 -18.05 -16.27 -2.59
C LYS A 123 -17.05 -16.83 -3.62
N THR A 124 -15.81 -16.41 -3.50
CA THR A 124 -14.72 -16.77 -4.42
C THR A 124 -14.35 -18.25 -4.24
N ARG A 125 -14.26 -19.01 -5.33
CA ARG A 125 -13.68 -20.35 -5.33
C ARG A 125 -12.16 -20.26 -5.35
N GLU A 126 -11.47 -21.20 -4.76
CA GLU A 126 -10.00 -21.18 -4.70
C GLU A 126 -9.36 -21.14 -6.10
N GLY A 127 -9.90 -21.86 -7.07
CA GLY A 127 -9.39 -21.85 -8.45
C GLY A 127 -9.56 -20.50 -9.19
N ASP A 128 -10.53 -19.66 -8.80
CA ASP A 128 -10.81 -18.38 -9.43
C ASP A 128 -9.95 -17.26 -8.83
N LEU A 129 -9.40 -17.46 -7.64
CA LEU A 129 -8.68 -16.43 -6.90
C LEU A 129 -7.49 -15.81 -7.66
N PRO A 130 -6.62 -16.58 -8.36
CA PRO A 130 -5.53 -15.98 -9.15
C PRO A 130 -6.00 -15.03 -10.24
N LEU A 131 -7.10 -15.36 -10.92
CA LEU A 131 -7.70 -14.51 -11.95
C LEU A 131 -8.24 -13.21 -11.34
N ILE A 132 -8.96 -13.30 -10.22
CA ILE A 132 -9.52 -12.14 -9.51
C ILE A 132 -8.39 -11.19 -9.08
N LEU A 133 -7.34 -11.71 -8.42
CA LEU A 133 -6.21 -10.89 -7.98
C LEU A 133 -5.47 -10.24 -9.14
N ARG A 134 -5.33 -10.93 -10.27
CA ARG A 134 -4.77 -10.38 -11.50
C ARG A 134 -5.62 -9.24 -12.05
N THR A 135 -6.94 -9.42 -12.15
CA THR A 135 -7.87 -8.39 -12.64
C THR A 135 -7.78 -7.13 -11.78
N ILE A 136 -7.75 -7.26 -10.44
CA ILE A 136 -7.63 -6.11 -9.54
C ILE A 136 -6.32 -5.33 -9.79
N LYS A 137 -5.19 -6.04 -9.95
CA LYS A 137 -3.89 -5.40 -10.27
C LYS A 137 -3.89 -4.73 -11.64
N GLN A 138 -4.51 -5.34 -12.64
CA GLN A 138 -4.66 -4.76 -13.99
C GLN A 138 -5.55 -3.51 -13.97
N SER A 139 -6.66 -3.53 -13.24
CA SER A 139 -7.55 -2.39 -13.05
C SER A 139 -6.80 -1.20 -12.42
N ALA A 140 -6.03 -1.43 -11.36
CA ALA A 140 -5.21 -0.39 -10.76
C ALA A 140 -4.14 0.16 -11.72
N ALA A 141 -3.53 -0.70 -12.54
CA ALA A 141 -2.56 -0.28 -13.56
C ALA A 141 -3.23 0.56 -14.66
N LEU A 142 -4.45 0.20 -15.10
CA LEU A 142 -5.23 0.95 -16.08
C LEU A 142 -5.54 2.37 -15.58
N VAL A 143 -6.07 2.50 -14.34
CA VAL A 143 -6.36 3.81 -13.76
C VAL A 143 -5.10 4.67 -13.66
N ARG A 144 -3.97 4.09 -13.22
CA ARG A 144 -2.69 4.83 -13.18
C ARG A 144 -2.24 5.27 -14.57
N GLY A 145 -2.38 4.41 -15.57
CA GLY A 145 -2.05 4.72 -16.97
C GLY A 145 -2.88 5.88 -17.51
N ALA A 146 -4.21 5.83 -17.33
CA ALA A 146 -5.12 6.91 -17.70
C ALA A 146 -4.77 8.22 -16.99
N THR A 147 -4.56 8.18 -15.67
CA THR A 147 -4.17 9.35 -14.87
C THR A 147 -2.87 9.97 -15.38
N TYR A 148 -1.85 9.14 -15.59
CA TYR A 148 -0.56 9.63 -16.04
C TYR A 148 -0.60 10.17 -17.47
N GLY A 149 -1.38 9.53 -18.35
CA GLY A 149 -1.46 9.86 -19.78
C GLY A 149 -2.35 11.05 -20.09
N THR A 150 -3.37 11.36 -19.27
CA THR A 150 -4.42 12.31 -19.67
C THR A 150 -4.64 13.48 -18.72
N MET A 151 -4.26 13.41 -17.44
CA MET A 151 -4.44 14.52 -16.52
C MET A 151 -3.34 15.58 -16.68
N LEU A 152 -3.74 16.86 -16.63
CA LEU A 152 -2.81 17.97 -16.50
C LEU A 152 -2.02 17.85 -15.18
N ARG A 153 -0.78 18.38 -15.19
CA ARG A 153 0.11 18.41 -14.00
C ARG A 153 -0.18 19.65 -13.17
N ASN A 154 -1.36 19.67 -12.60
CA ASN A 154 -1.92 20.74 -11.78
C ASN A 154 -2.30 20.22 -10.38
N GLU A 155 -3.01 21.03 -9.59
CA GLU A 155 -3.38 20.67 -8.22
C GLU A 155 -4.26 19.41 -8.12
N GLU A 156 -5.16 19.15 -9.09
CA GLU A 156 -5.96 17.93 -9.13
C GLU A 156 -5.07 16.68 -9.25
N TYR A 157 -4.09 16.71 -10.13
CA TYR A 157 -3.11 15.66 -10.27
C TYR A 157 -2.27 15.48 -9.00
N ASP A 158 -1.88 16.60 -8.36
CA ASP A 158 -1.06 16.55 -7.14
C ASP A 158 -1.80 15.79 -6.02
N PHE A 159 -3.09 16.05 -5.80
CA PHE A 159 -3.88 15.32 -4.79
C PHE A 159 -4.05 13.84 -5.13
N CYS A 160 -4.23 13.47 -6.40
CA CYS A 160 -4.25 12.07 -6.84
C CYS A 160 -2.94 11.36 -6.47
N ARG A 161 -1.80 12.01 -6.71
CA ARG A 161 -0.48 11.45 -6.42
C ARG A 161 -0.20 11.36 -4.93
N LEU A 162 -0.56 12.39 -4.16
CA LEU A 162 -0.44 12.36 -2.69
C LEU A 162 -1.19 11.17 -2.10
N GLY A 163 -2.45 10.95 -2.49
CA GLY A 163 -3.23 9.82 -2.03
C GLY A 163 -2.56 8.48 -2.36
N THR A 164 -2.06 8.32 -3.60
CA THR A 164 -1.36 7.11 -4.02
C THR A 164 -0.11 6.85 -3.17
N PHE A 165 0.76 7.84 -3.00
CA PHE A 165 2.08 7.59 -2.40
C PHE A 165 2.07 7.52 -0.89
N ILE A 166 1.13 8.17 -0.22
CA ILE A 166 0.93 7.99 1.23
C ILE A 166 0.46 6.55 1.52
N GLU A 167 -0.54 6.05 0.78
CA GLU A 167 -1.02 4.67 0.96
C GLU A 167 0.06 3.64 0.59
N ARG A 168 0.86 3.93 -0.43
CA ARG A 168 1.96 3.06 -0.86
C ARG A 168 3.07 2.97 0.16
N ALA A 169 3.47 4.10 0.76
CA ALA A 169 4.48 4.15 1.80
C ALA A 169 4.04 3.38 3.05
N ASP A 170 2.81 3.64 3.52
CA ASP A 170 2.21 2.93 4.65
C ASP A 170 2.19 1.41 4.40
N ASN A 171 1.76 0.99 3.22
CA ASN A 171 1.71 -0.44 2.87
C ASN A 171 3.11 -1.08 2.81
N THR A 172 4.10 -0.41 2.24
CA THR A 172 5.47 -0.93 2.17
C THR A 172 6.06 -1.09 3.58
N ALA A 173 5.83 -0.12 4.47
CA ALA A 173 6.25 -0.22 5.86
C ALA A 173 5.59 -1.41 6.57
N ARG A 174 4.28 -1.62 6.39
CA ARG A 174 3.55 -2.75 6.97
C ARG A 174 4.02 -4.09 6.42
N ILE A 175 4.27 -4.21 5.12
CA ILE A 175 4.76 -5.44 4.50
C ILE A 175 6.16 -5.81 5.04
N LEU A 176 7.04 -4.82 5.21
CA LEU A 176 8.34 -5.05 5.82
C LEU A 176 8.23 -5.47 7.28
N ASP A 177 7.28 -4.88 8.02
CA ASP A 177 7.06 -5.14 9.44
C ASP A 177 6.56 -6.58 9.72
N VAL A 178 5.78 -7.15 8.81
CA VAL A 178 5.35 -8.56 8.88
C VAL A 178 6.52 -9.52 9.01
N LYS A 179 7.63 -9.23 8.34
CA LYS A 179 8.83 -10.08 8.43
C LYS A 179 9.29 -10.28 9.86
N TYR A 180 9.19 -9.27 10.69
CA TYR A 180 9.65 -9.34 12.07
C TYR A 180 8.79 -10.27 12.94
N TYR A 181 7.46 -10.16 12.82
CA TYR A 181 6.54 -10.94 13.68
C TYR A 181 6.24 -12.34 13.20
N VAL A 182 6.20 -12.52 11.89
CA VAL A 182 5.65 -13.74 11.26
C VAL A 182 6.72 -14.75 10.93
N LEU A 183 7.86 -14.23 10.56
CA LEU A 183 8.84 -15.01 9.84
C LEU A 183 10.11 -15.27 10.66
N LEU A 184 10.15 -14.82 11.92
CA LEU A 184 11.21 -15.12 12.87
C LEU A 184 10.67 -15.92 14.07
N PRO A 185 10.29 -17.20 13.88
CA PRO A 185 9.85 -18.04 15.01
C PRO A 185 10.96 -18.28 16.04
N SER A 186 12.23 -18.06 15.69
CA SER A 186 13.35 -18.04 16.62
C SER A 186 14.58 -17.34 16.01
N ALA A 187 15.45 -16.79 16.87
CA ALA A 187 16.73 -16.23 16.45
C ALA A 187 17.64 -17.24 15.68
N LYS A 188 17.36 -18.55 15.79
CA LYS A 188 18.06 -19.62 15.07
C LYS A 188 17.67 -19.71 13.58
N ALA A 189 16.59 -19.07 13.16
CA ALA A 189 16.11 -19.12 11.78
C ALA A 189 16.74 -18.02 10.89
N VAL A 190 17.40 -17.03 11.48
CA VAL A 190 18.06 -15.95 10.75
C VAL A 190 19.20 -16.52 9.87
N GLY A 191 19.17 -16.16 8.56
CA GLY A 191 20.18 -16.61 7.59
C GLY A 191 19.96 -18.04 7.03
N THR A 192 18.86 -18.70 7.37
CA THR A 192 18.52 -20.00 6.79
C THR A 192 17.91 -19.88 5.38
N SER A 193 17.83 -20.98 4.65
CA SER A 193 17.12 -21.02 3.35
C SER A 193 15.66 -20.57 3.45
N ILE A 194 15.02 -20.83 4.58
CA ILE A 194 13.66 -20.40 4.92
C ILE A 194 13.57 -18.87 5.00
N ASP A 195 14.51 -18.26 5.68
CA ASP A 195 14.60 -16.80 5.82
C ASP A 195 14.72 -16.12 4.44
N ASN A 196 15.53 -16.68 3.56
CA ASN A 196 15.70 -16.19 2.19
C ASN A 196 14.40 -16.26 1.36
N VAL A 197 13.68 -17.40 1.42
CA VAL A 197 12.39 -17.55 0.73
C VAL A 197 11.34 -16.54 1.23
N GLN A 198 11.35 -16.26 2.50
CA GLN A 198 10.44 -15.27 3.10
C GLN A 198 10.75 -13.85 2.64
N TRP A 199 12.04 -13.46 2.61
CA TRP A 199 12.46 -12.16 2.08
C TRP A 199 12.16 -12.03 0.58
N GLU A 200 12.34 -13.08 -0.20
CA GLU A 200 11.92 -13.10 -1.61
C GLU A 200 10.41 -12.90 -1.76
N THR A 201 9.62 -13.49 -0.88
CA THR A 201 8.16 -13.31 -0.86
C THR A 201 7.78 -11.86 -0.60
N ILE A 202 8.48 -11.16 0.30
CA ILE A 202 8.31 -9.72 0.53
C ILE A 202 8.60 -8.92 -0.75
N LEU A 203 9.73 -9.16 -1.42
CA LEU A 203 10.05 -8.50 -2.69
C LEU A 203 8.96 -8.72 -3.75
N ARG A 204 8.43 -9.93 -3.85
CA ARG A 204 7.34 -10.25 -4.80
C ARG A 204 6.04 -9.52 -4.45
N SER A 205 5.70 -9.39 -3.15
CA SER A 205 4.48 -8.71 -2.70
C SER A 205 4.44 -7.23 -3.10
N VAL A 206 5.60 -6.58 -3.14
CA VAL A 206 5.72 -5.18 -3.59
C VAL A 206 6.16 -5.04 -5.05
N SER A 207 6.18 -6.14 -5.83
CA SER A 207 6.67 -6.18 -7.23
C SER A 207 8.11 -5.66 -7.40
N ALA A 208 8.94 -5.84 -6.39
CA ALA A 208 10.33 -5.38 -6.35
C ALA A 208 11.35 -6.44 -6.78
N TYR A 209 10.94 -7.71 -6.86
CA TYR A 209 11.85 -8.84 -7.08
C TYR A 209 12.73 -8.70 -8.31
N GLY A 210 12.16 -8.33 -9.47
CA GLY A 210 12.93 -8.15 -10.71
C GLY A 210 13.97 -7.04 -10.60
N GLY A 211 13.57 -5.85 -10.11
CA GLY A 211 14.50 -4.73 -9.91
C GLY A 211 15.60 -5.02 -8.91
N PHE A 212 15.25 -5.70 -7.81
CA PHE A 212 16.23 -6.13 -6.82
C PHE A 212 17.28 -7.09 -7.40
N ARG A 213 16.84 -8.11 -8.18
CA ARG A 213 17.76 -9.06 -8.80
C ARG A 213 18.68 -8.43 -9.84
N LEU A 214 18.22 -7.42 -10.56
CA LEU A 214 19.06 -6.65 -11.48
C LEU A 214 20.15 -5.85 -10.77
N GLU A 215 19.86 -5.31 -9.59
CA GLU A 215 20.78 -4.44 -8.84
C GLU A 215 21.75 -5.21 -7.95
N TYR A 216 21.24 -6.23 -7.23
CA TYR A 216 21.99 -6.92 -6.17
C TYR A 216 22.41 -8.36 -6.53
N GLY A 217 21.90 -8.92 -7.63
CA GLY A 217 22.20 -10.30 -8.02
C GLY A 217 21.53 -11.35 -7.16
N HIS A 218 22.13 -12.56 -7.10
CA HIS A 218 21.53 -13.72 -6.41
C HIS A 218 22.02 -13.93 -4.97
N GLU A 219 23.13 -13.32 -4.59
CA GLU A 219 23.78 -13.53 -3.27
C GLU A 219 23.37 -12.50 -2.20
N ALA A 220 22.49 -11.54 -2.57
CA ALA A 220 22.05 -10.49 -1.67
C ALA A 220 21.21 -11.00 -0.51
N GLY A 221 21.49 -10.48 0.68
CA GLY A 221 20.89 -10.89 1.94
C GLY A 221 19.72 -10.03 2.41
N PRO A 222 19.17 -10.35 3.59
CA PRO A 222 18.06 -9.61 4.21
C PRO A 222 18.30 -8.10 4.37
N SER A 223 19.52 -7.71 4.73
CA SER A 223 19.90 -6.30 4.88
C SER A 223 19.79 -5.53 3.57
N ASP A 224 20.20 -6.15 2.45
CA ASP A 224 20.12 -5.53 1.12
C ASP A 224 18.67 -5.34 0.68
N ILE A 225 17.79 -6.29 1.02
CA ILE A 225 16.35 -6.20 0.72
C ILE A 225 15.71 -5.07 1.52
N ALA A 226 16.01 -4.98 2.82
CA ALA A 226 15.54 -3.88 3.65
C ALA A 226 16.06 -2.53 3.13
N LYS A 227 17.37 -2.43 2.81
CA LYS A 227 17.97 -1.24 2.21
C LYS A 227 17.28 -0.84 0.91
N PHE A 228 17.02 -1.80 0.02
CA PHE A 228 16.35 -1.54 -1.25
C PHE A 228 14.92 -1.02 -1.07
N LEU A 229 14.15 -1.59 -0.14
CA LEU A 229 12.76 -1.20 0.09
C LEU A 229 12.62 0.04 0.99
N ILE A 230 13.65 0.42 1.73
CA ILE A 230 13.63 1.62 2.58
C ILE A 230 14.32 2.78 1.88
N LEU A 231 15.53 2.60 1.35
CA LEU A 231 16.46 3.67 0.99
C LEU A 231 16.74 3.83 -0.51
N ASP A 232 16.34 2.89 -1.39
CA ASP A 232 16.65 3.04 -2.83
C ASP A 232 15.68 4.04 -3.50
N LYS A 233 16.24 5.17 -3.95
CA LYS A 233 15.48 6.26 -4.60
C LYS A 233 14.96 5.90 -5.99
N ARG A 234 15.37 4.78 -6.58
CA ARG A 234 14.93 4.31 -7.90
C ARG A 234 13.77 3.32 -7.81
N MET A 235 13.56 2.72 -6.62
CA MET A 235 12.49 1.75 -6.41
C MET A 235 11.14 2.46 -6.14
N PRO A 236 10.13 2.37 -7.05
CA PRO A 236 8.88 3.14 -6.92
C PRO A 236 8.02 2.82 -5.68
N ARG A 237 8.38 1.77 -4.95
CA ARG A 237 7.71 1.35 -3.71
C ARG A 237 8.61 1.46 -2.48
N SER A 238 9.83 1.96 -2.59
CA SER A 238 10.65 2.24 -1.41
C SER A 238 10.08 3.41 -0.61
N LEU A 239 10.36 3.42 0.70
CA LEU A 239 9.89 4.49 1.58
C LEU A 239 10.45 5.84 1.16
N ILE A 240 11.74 5.91 0.82
CA ILE A 240 12.40 7.16 0.42
C ILE A 240 11.83 7.68 -0.91
N TYR A 241 11.60 6.80 -1.91
CA TYR A 241 10.97 7.21 -3.17
C TYR A 241 9.58 7.77 -2.93
N CYS A 242 8.77 7.12 -2.10
CA CYS A 242 7.44 7.62 -1.75
C CYS A 242 7.52 9.00 -1.09
N CYS A 243 8.46 9.20 -0.16
CA CYS A 243 8.69 10.52 0.45
C CYS A 243 9.11 11.58 -0.57
N ASP A 244 9.99 11.24 -1.52
CA ASP A 244 10.42 12.16 -2.59
C ASP A 244 9.22 12.62 -3.45
N ILE A 245 8.34 11.69 -3.82
CA ILE A 245 7.15 12.02 -4.62
C ILE A 245 6.13 12.82 -3.79
N ILE A 246 5.87 12.45 -2.54
CA ILE A 246 4.98 13.21 -1.66
C ILE A 246 5.49 14.65 -1.52
N LYS A 247 6.78 14.84 -1.25
CA LYS A 247 7.40 16.17 -1.15
C LYS A 247 7.28 16.96 -2.45
N LEU A 248 7.52 16.31 -3.62
CA LEU A 248 7.40 16.95 -4.93
C LEU A 248 6.01 17.54 -5.12
N HIS A 249 4.95 16.78 -4.83
CA HIS A 249 3.57 17.24 -5.01
C HIS A 249 3.16 18.28 -3.95
N LEU A 250 3.65 18.17 -2.70
CA LEU A 250 3.44 19.23 -1.70
C LEU A 250 4.15 20.53 -2.08
N LEU A 251 5.34 20.50 -2.67
CA LEU A 251 6.01 21.68 -3.20
C LEU A 251 5.25 22.32 -4.37
N SER A 252 4.68 21.50 -5.27
CA SER A 252 3.83 21.97 -6.36
C SER A 252 2.61 22.73 -5.80
N LEU A 253 1.89 22.14 -4.85
CA LEU A 253 0.75 22.77 -4.18
C LEU A 253 1.16 24.03 -3.41
N CYS A 254 2.33 24.02 -2.76
CA CYS A 254 2.90 25.19 -2.08
C CYS A 254 3.08 26.36 -3.03
N SER A 255 3.57 26.10 -4.24
CA SER A 255 3.72 27.10 -5.29
C SER A 255 2.37 27.62 -5.76
N ALA A 256 1.40 26.72 -6.01
CA ALA A 256 0.06 27.07 -6.48
C ALA A 256 -0.71 27.93 -5.46
N TYR A 257 -0.68 27.55 -4.19
CA TYR A 257 -1.39 28.27 -3.10
C TYR A 257 -0.57 29.38 -2.45
N ARG A 258 0.69 29.56 -2.81
CA ARG A 258 1.61 30.56 -2.24
C ARG A 258 1.70 30.50 -0.71
N ASN A 259 1.68 29.30 -0.14
CA ASN A 259 1.78 29.06 1.29
C ASN A 259 2.76 27.91 1.58
N LYS A 260 3.21 27.78 2.82
CA LYS A 260 4.07 26.68 3.28
C LYS A 260 3.34 25.91 4.39
N PRO A 261 2.52 24.92 4.03
CA PRO A 261 1.72 24.20 5.01
C PRO A 261 2.58 23.30 5.91
N PRO A 262 2.14 23.01 7.15
CA PRO A 262 2.80 22.12 8.09
C PRO A 262 3.12 20.73 7.51
N SER A 263 2.28 20.19 6.65
CA SER A 263 2.52 18.90 5.97
C SER A 263 3.81 18.90 5.15
N LEU A 264 4.18 20.03 4.52
CA LEU A 264 5.47 20.14 3.82
C LEU A 264 6.66 20.06 4.78
N LEU A 265 6.57 20.68 5.95
CA LEU A 265 7.63 20.57 6.97
C LEU A 265 7.74 19.15 7.51
N GLN A 266 6.63 18.47 7.72
CA GLN A 266 6.61 17.07 8.18
C GLN A 266 7.30 16.14 7.18
N ILE A 267 7.01 16.23 5.88
CA ILE A 267 7.67 15.36 4.89
C ILE A 267 9.17 15.67 4.75
N ILE A 268 9.59 16.92 4.87
CA ILE A 268 11.02 17.28 4.88
C ILE A 268 11.73 16.65 6.08
N GLN A 269 11.12 16.68 7.26
CA GLN A 269 11.66 16.04 8.46
C GLN A 269 11.75 14.51 8.30
N LEU A 270 10.73 13.90 7.70
CA LEU A 270 10.75 12.48 7.34
C LEU A 270 11.93 12.12 6.43
N GLN A 271 12.11 12.90 5.36
CA GLN A 271 13.22 12.68 4.42
C GLN A 271 14.59 12.82 5.10
N ASN A 272 14.77 13.84 5.94
CA ASN A 272 16.02 14.04 6.66
C ASN A 272 16.34 12.84 7.56
N ARG A 273 15.34 12.21 8.15
CA ARG A 273 15.53 10.98 8.93
C ARG A 273 16.01 9.82 8.07
N PHE A 274 15.46 9.62 6.87
CA PHE A 274 15.89 8.57 5.94
C PHE A 274 17.27 8.84 5.35
N LEU A 275 17.61 10.11 5.10
CA LEU A 275 18.90 10.50 4.52
C LEU A 275 20.06 10.43 5.53
N THR A 276 19.75 10.53 6.83
CA THR A 276 20.78 10.52 7.89
C THR A 276 21.03 9.14 8.49
N HIS A 277 20.18 8.16 8.18
CA HIS A 277 20.32 6.81 8.71
C HIS A 277 20.89 5.88 7.63
N ASP A 278 21.98 5.22 7.96
CA ASP A 278 22.41 4.01 7.26
C ASP A 278 21.50 2.86 7.66
N ILE A 279 21.37 1.86 6.79
CA ILE A 279 20.55 0.67 7.07
C ILE A 279 21.02 -0.06 8.33
N ASP A 280 22.33 -0.05 8.61
CA ASP A 280 22.89 -0.63 9.82
C ASP A 280 22.42 0.09 11.10
N ALA A 281 22.21 1.39 11.05
CA ALA A 281 21.63 2.15 12.16
C ALA A 281 20.16 1.78 12.37
N VAL A 282 19.40 1.55 11.29
CA VAL A 282 18.01 1.07 11.36
C VAL A 282 17.92 -0.30 12.03
N PHE A 283 18.82 -1.22 11.66
CA PHE A 283 18.88 -2.54 12.30
C PHE A 283 19.31 -2.48 13.77
N LYS A 284 20.24 -1.62 14.12
CA LYS A 284 20.67 -1.41 15.53
C LYS A 284 19.56 -0.81 16.40
N PHE A 285 18.76 0.08 15.84
CA PHE A 285 17.60 0.67 16.53
C PHE A 285 16.45 -0.35 16.70
N GLY A 286 16.35 -1.31 15.80
CA GLY A 286 15.28 -2.28 15.66
C GLY A 286 14.40 -1.96 14.44
N LEU A 287 14.44 -2.84 13.45
CA LEU A 287 13.68 -2.65 12.20
C LEU A 287 12.17 -2.50 12.46
N HIS A 288 11.62 -3.28 13.40
CA HIS A 288 10.22 -3.19 13.79
C HIS A 288 9.84 -1.80 14.34
N ASP A 289 10.58 -1.33 15.35
CA ASP A 289 10.30 -0.03 15.99
C ASP A 289 10.43 1.12 14.98
N PHE A 290 11.41 1.03 14.09
CA PHE A 290 11.57 1.96 12.99
C PHE A 290 10.35 1.97 12.06
N LEU A 291 9.85 0.79 11.63
CA LEU A 291 8.72 0.67 10.72
C LEU A 291 7.41 1.13 11.38
N GLN A 292 7.16 0.77 12.63
CA GLN A 292 6.01 1.27 13.40
C GLN A 292 6.02 2.80 13.52
N LYS A 293 7.20 3.37 13.74
CA LYS A 293 7.40 4.83 13.74
C LYS A 293 7.04 5.43 12.38
N MET A 294 7.48 4.80 11.27
CA MET A 294 7.17 5.26 9.92
C MET A 294 5.67 5.19 9.62
N ILE A 295 4.99 4.11 9.97
CA ILE A 295 3.54 3.95 9.83
C ILE A 295 2.80 5.10 10.55
N SER A 296 3.18 5.36 11.81
CA SER A 296 2.61 6.47 12.59
C SER A 296 2.85 7.83 11.94
N LEU A 297 4.05 8.08 11.42
CA LEU A 297 4.41 9.35 10.79
C LEU A 297 3.67 9.57 9.45
N PHE A 298 3.47 8.52 8.63
CA PHE A 298 2.65 8.62 7.41
C PHE A 298 1.17 8.85 7.74
N GLY A 299 0.64 8.24 8.80
CA GLY A 299 -0.71 8.53 9.31
C GLY A 299 -0.88 9.98 9.72
N ASN A 300 0.06 10.52 10.51
CA ASN A 300 0.05 11.92 10.94
C ASN A 300 0.19 12.88 9.76
N LEU A 301 1.03 12.56 8.77
CA LEU A 301 1.16 13.35 7.55
C LEU A 301 -0.13 13.38 6.75
N SER A 302 -0.83 12.23 6.62
CA SER A 302 -2.14 12.19 5.97
C SER A 302 -3.14 13.13 6.64
N ASN A 303 -3.27 13.02 7.96
CA ASN A 303 -4.17 13.88 8.74
C ASN A 303 -3.81 15.35 8.61
N GLN A 304 -2.49 15.68 8.58
CA GLN A 304 -2.05 17.06 8.42
C GLN A 304 -2.39 17.62 7.03
N ILE A 305 -2.29 16.81 5.97
CA ILE A 305 -2.71 17.20 4.62
C ILE A 305 -4.22 17.50 4.59
N GLU A 306 -5.04 16.68 5.26
CA GLU A 306 -6.48 16.90 5.35
C GLU A 306 -6.81 18.24 6.03
N ILE A 307 -6.07 18.60 7.07
CA ILE A 307 -6.21 19.87 7.78
C ILE A 307 -5.73 21.04 6.90
N ASP A 308 -4.53 20.94 6.34
CA ASP A 308 -3.88 22.02 5.58
C ASP A 308 -4.68 22.42 4.34
N TYR A 309 -5.35 21.48 3.71
CA TYR A 309 -6.14 21.68 2.48
C TYR A 309 -7.66 21.62 2.72
N ARG A 310 -8.10 21.66 3.99
CA ARG A 310 -9.49 21.83 4.42
C ARG A 310 -10.45 20.81 3.80
N PHE A 311 -10.11 19.53 3.90
CA PHE A 311 -10.91 18.47 3.26
C PHE A 311 -12.36 18.39 3.72
N TYR A 312 -12.71 19.00 4.83
CA TYR A 312 -14.05 18.98 5.44
C TYR A 312 -14.82 20.31 5.29
N GLU A 313 -14.31 21.23 4.45
CA GLU A 313 -14.95 22.53 4.18
C GLU A 313 -15.49 22.66 2.74
#